data_b6ff41abfa38b5ff4dc9a9926c9085a7
#
_entry.id   b6ff41abfa38b5ff4dc9a9926c9085a7
#
_cell.length_a   1.000
_cell.length_b   1.000
_cell.length_c   1.000
_cell.angle_alpha   90.00
_cell.angle_beta   90.00
_cell.angle_gamma   90.00
#
_symmetry.space_group_name_H-M   'P 1'
#
loop_
_entity.id
_entity.type
_entity.pdbx_description
1 polymer ?
#
loop_
_entity_poly.entity_id
_entity_poly.type
_entity_poly.pdbx_seq_one_letter_code
_entity_poly.pdbx_strand_id
1 'polypeptide(L)'
;MVAAAWDLPQIEAEYEQFVAEFRAPDVPGDVLLRQLELVHAWRRFPALDPSLPRELLPPRWTGIRAAELFADRHQRWQPDAHREWRRLNTLA
;
A
#
# COMPACT_ATOMS: atom_id res chain seq x y z
N MET A 1 -20.92 -18.78 -6.09
CA MET A 1 -20.76 -18.16 -4.77
C MET A 1 -19.54 -17.27 -4.74
N VAL A 2 -19.73 -16.06 -4.26
CA VAL A 2 -18.64 -15.08 -4.24
C VAL A 2 -17.45 -15.58 -3.42
N ALA A 3 -17.71 -16.16 -2.26
CA ALA A 3 -16.65 -16.63 -1.37
C ALA A 3 -15.82 -17.76 -1.98
N ALA A 4 -16.35 -18.46 -2.96
CA ALA A 4 -15.62 -19.53 -3.64
C ALA A 4 -14.68 -18.98 -4.70
N ALA A 5 -14.96 -17.78 -5.21
CA ALA A 5 -14.15 -17.15 -6.25
C ALA A 5 -12.93 -16.42 -5.71
N TRP A 6 -12.99 -16.01 -4.44
CA TRP A 6 -11.91 -15.23 -3.83
C TRP A 6 -11.56 -15.81 -2.45
N ASP A 7 -10.26 -15.91 -2.19
CA ASP A 7 -9.76 -16.33 -0.88
C ASP A 7 -9.59 -15.07 -0.02
N LEU A 8 -10.67 -14.67 0.65
CA LEU A 8 -10.64 -13.47 1.48
C LEU A 8 -9.63 -13.54 2.64
N PRO A 9 -9.47 -14.67 3.34
CA PRO A 9 -8.43 -14.77 4.35
C PRO A 9 -7.02 -14.56 3.78
N GLN A 10 -6.75 -15.07 2.58
CA GLN A 10 -5.46 -14.87 1.95
C GLN A 10 -5.25 -13.40 1.56
N ILE A 11 -6.28 -12.77 1.02
CA ILE A 11 -6.21 -11.35 0.66
C ILE A 11 -5.99 -10.51 1.90
N GLU A 12 -6.68 -10.83 3.00
CA GLU A 12 -6.49 -10.11 4.26
C GLU A 12 -5.06 -10.27 4.79
N ALA A 13 -4.49 -11.46 4.68
CA ALA A 13 -3.11 -11.70 5.09
C ALA A 13 -2.13 -10.84 4.28
N GLU A 14 -2.40 -10.68 2.98
CA GLU A 14 -1.58 -9.82 2.13
C GLU A 14 -1.66 -8.36 2.56
N TYR A 15 -2.85 -7.88 2.91
CA TYR A 15 -3.02 -6.53 3.43
C TYR A 15 -2.31 -6.37 4.77
N GLU A 16 -2.37 -7.38 5.64
CA GLU A 16 -1.69 -7.32 6.93
C GLU A 16 -0.17 -7.24 6.76
N GLN A 17 0.37 -7.97 5.80
CA GLN A 17 1.80 -7.86 5.47
C GLN A 17 2.16 -6.46 5.00
N PHE A 18 1.32 -5.88 4.15
CA PHE A 18 1.53 -4.52 3.67
C PHE A 18 1.54 -3.53 4.84
N VAL A 19 0.56 -3.63 5.73
CA VAL A 19 0.48 -2.75 6.90
C VAL A 19 1.72 -2.92 7.77
N ALA A 20 2.13 -4.16 8.04
CA ALA A 20 3.29 -4.42 8.88
C ALA A 20 4.57 -3.84 8.27
N GLU A 21 4.71 -3.92 6.95
CA GLU A 21 5.90 -3.43 6.27
C GLU A 21 6.00 -1.91 6.26
N PHE A 22 4.87 -1.23 6.04
CA PHE A 22 4.89 0.22 5.82
C PHE A 22 4.36 1.05 6.97
N ARG A 23 4.05 0.45 8.11
CA ARG A 23 3.47 1.19 9.22
C ARG A 23 4.44 2.15 9.91
N ALA A 24 5.74 1.91 9.80
CA ALA A 24 6.73 2.81 10.38
C ALA A 24 6.72 4.14 9.61
N PRO A 25 6.50 5.27 10.29
CA PRO A 25 6.38 6.56 9.59
C PRO A 25 7.74 7.12 9.16
N ASP A 26 8.79 6.73 9.84
CA ASP A 26 10.13 7.25 9.55
C ASP A 26 10.90 6.24 8.70
N VAL A 27 11.56 6.74 7.67
CA VAL A 27 12.29 5.91 6.72
C VAL A 27 13.76 6.23 6.85
N PRO A 28 14.57 5.32 7.41
CA PRO A 28 16.01 5.50 7.35
C PRO A 28 16.48 5.22 5.92
N GLY A 29 17.26 6.16 5.37
CA GLY A 29 17.83 5.98 4.05
C GLY A 29 17.06 6.65 2.94
N ASP A 30 16.92 5.95 1.81
CA ASP A 30 16.41 6.54 0.57
C ASP A 30 14.88 6.58 0.55
N VAL A 31 14.34 7.79 0.75
CA VAL A 31 12.88 7.99 0.75
C VAL A 31 12.26 7.74 -0.62
N LEU A 32 12.99 8.04 -1.70
CA LEU A 32 12.50 7.78 -3.05
C LEU A 32 12.33 6.29 -3.28
N LEU A 33 13.32 5.50 -2.90
CA LEU A 33 13.23 4.05 -3.03
C LEU A 33 12.08 3.51 -2.20
N ARG A 34 11.89 4.02 -0.99
CA ARG A 34 10.81 3.58 -0.12
C ARG A 34 9.45 3.92 -0.70
N GLN A 35 9.33 5.10 -1.31
CA GLN A 35 8.11 5.50 -2.01
C GLN A 35 7.81 4.56 -3.18
N LEU A 36 8.83 4.21 -3.96
CA LEU A 36 8.67 3.27 -5.07
C LEU A 36 8.25 1.89 -4.58
N GLU A 37 8.84 1.42 -3.48
CA GLU A 37 8.45 0.15 -2.88
C GLU A 37 6.99 0.16 -2.41
N LEU A 38 6.56 1.28 -1.82
CA LEU A 38 5.19 1.44 -1.37
C LEU A 38 4.20 1.33 -2.53
N VAL A 39 4.46 2.07 -3.60
CA VAL A 39 3.59 2.08 -4.78
C VAL A 39 3.58 0.70 -5.44
N HIS A 40 4.76 0.10 -5.57
CA HIS A 40 4.89 -1.22 -6.20
C HIS A 40 4.11 -2.28 -5.41
N ALA A 41 4.26 -2.27 -4.09
CA ALA A 41 3.56 -3.23 -3.23
C ALA A 41 2.04 -3.05 -3.32
N TRP A 42 1.58 -1.80 -3.40
CA TRP A 42 0.15 -1.50 -3.44
C TRP A 42 -0.48 -1.90 -4.76
N ARG A 43 0.25 -1.81 -5.87
CA ARG A 43 -0.30 -2.02 -7.21
C ARG A 43 -0.80 -3.43 -7.47
N ARG A 44 -0.39 -4.39 -6.67
CA ARG A 44 -0.86 -5.77 -6.86
C ARG A 44 -2.29 -5.99 -6.34
N PHE A 45 -2.76 -5.13 -5.42
CA PHE A 45 -4.05 -5.33 -4.78
C PHE A 45 -5.26 -5.20 -5.68
N PRO A 46 -5.29 -4.33 -6.69
CA PRO A 46 -6.43 -4.30 -7.62
C PRO A 46 -6.67 -5.63 -8.31
N ALA A 47 -5.62 -6.43 -8.55
CA ALA A 47 -5.75 -7.75 -9.14
C ALA A 47 -6.15 -8.82 -8.14
N LEU A 48 -5.81 -8.63 -6.86
CA LEU A 48 -6.09 -9.60 -5.80
C LEU A 48 -7.43 -9.36 -5.12
N ASP A 49 -7.77 -8.08 -4.90
CA ASP A 49 -8.95 -7.69 -4.15
C ASP A 49 -10.15 -7.57 -5.10
N PRO A 50 -11.22 -8.35 -4.86
CA PRO A 50 -12.40 -8.27 -5.72
C PRO A 50 -13.18 -6.97 -5.59
N SER A 51 -12.80 -6.08 -4.67
CA SER A 51 -13.48 -4.80 -4.43
C SER A 51 -14.96 -5.00 -4.10
N LEU A 52 -15.23 -5.94 -3.22
CA LEU A 52 -16.60 -6.26 -2.82
C LEU A 52 -17.25 -5.08 -2.08
N PRO A 53 -18.58 -4.94 -2.16
CA PRO A 53 -19.28 -3.98 -1.32
C PRO A 53 -18.97 -4.21 0.15
N ARG A 54 -18.97 -3.11 0.91
CA ARG A 54 -18.61 -3.16 2.33
C ARG A 54 -19.47 -4.16 3.11
N GLU A 55 -20.73 -4.34 2.70
CA GLU A 55 -21.66 -5.26 3.34
C GLU A 55 -21.23 -6.72 3.23
N LEU A 56 -20.45 -7.04 2.21
CA LEU A 56 -19.99 -8.41 1.97
C LEU A 56 -18.60 -8.67 2.55
N LEU A 57 -17.96 -7.66 3.11
CA LEU A 57 -16.64 -7.80 3.71
C LEU A 57 -16.73 -8.14 5.20
N PRO A 58 -15.76 -8.88 5.73
CA PRO A 58 -15.70 -9.10 7.18
C PRO A 58 -15.61 -7.80 7.95
N PRO A 59 -16.11 -7.75 9.20
CA PRO A 59 -15.91 -6.58 10.04
C PRO A 59 -14.42 -6.28 10.20
N ARG A 60 -14.07 -5.00 10.23
CA ARG A 60 -12.69 -4.55 10.40
C ARG A 60 -11.78 -5.08 9.29
N TRP A 61 -12.28 -5.05 8.06
CA TRP A 61 -11.52 -5.50 6.91
C TRP A 61 -10.18 -4.75 6.81
N THR A 62 -9.09 -5.50 6.84
CA THR A 62 -7.74 -4.93 6.87
C THR A 62 -7.43 -4.10 5.64
N GLY A 63 -8.09 -4.40 4.51
CA GLY A 63 -7.91 -3.62 3.29
C GLY A 63 -8.22 -2.14 3.44
N ILE A 64 -9.18 -1.80 4.31
CA ILE A 64 -9.52 -0.40 4.57
C ILE A 64 -8.37 0.29 5.28
N ARG A 65 -7.81 -0.38 6.29
CA ARG A 65 -6.66 0.15 7.03
C ARG A 65 -5.43 0.27 6.13
N ALA A 66 -5.23 -0.71 5.27
CA ALA A 66 -4.12 -0.70 4.33
C ALA A 66 -4.24 0.47 3.34
N ALA A 67 -5.45 0.73 2.85
CA ALA A 67 -5.69 1.85 1.94
C ALA A 67 -5.41 3.19 2.63
N GLU A 68 -5.83 3.33 3.87
CA GLU A 68 -5.57 4.54 4.65
C GLU A 68 -4.07 4.71 4.88
N LEU A 69 -3.38 3.63 5.20
CA LEU A 69 -1.94 3.65 5.42
C LEU A 69 -1.21 4.04 4.14
N PHE A 70 -1.60 3.44 3.01
CA PHE A 70 -1.00 3.77 1.72
C PHE A 70 -1.14 5.26 1.42
N ALA A 71 -2.35 5.80 1.57
CA ALA A 71 -2.62 7.21 1.31
C ALA A 71 -1.78 8.12 2.21
N ASP A 72 -1.70 7.77 3.50
CA ASP A 72 -0.92 8.56 4.46
C ASP A 72 0.57 8.54 4.13
N ARG A 73 1.13 7.37 3.89
CA ARG A 73 2.55 7.25 3.60
C ARG A 73 2.91 7.86 2.26
N HIS A 74 2.08 7.67 1.26
CA HIS A 74 2.29 8.26 -0.05
C HIS A 74 2.33 9.79 0.04
N GLN A 75 1.36 10.37 0.75
CA GLN A 75 1.30 11.81 0.93
C GLN A 75 2.46 12.33 1.77
N ARG A 76 2.84 11.59 2.82
CA ARG A 76 3.92 11.99 3.72
C ARG A 76 5.28 11.97 3.04
N TRP A 77 5.54 10.94 2.23
CA TRP A 77 6.86 10.77 1.61
C TRP A 77 6.99 11.48 0.27
N GLN A 78 5.88 11.85 -0.37
CA GLN A 78 5.90 12.40 -1.72
C GLN A 78 6.76 13.65 -1.87
N PRO A 79 6.70 14.65 -0.97
CA PRO A 79 7.54 15.83 -1.14
C PRO A 79 9.03 15.52 -1.15
N ASP A 80 9.46 14.65 -0.22
CA ASP A 80 10.87 14.29 -0.11
C ASP A 80 11.29 13.39 -1.27
N ALA A 81 10.44 12.44 -1.65
CA ALA A 81 10.70 11.56 -2.78
C ALA A 81 10.77 12.36 -4.08
N HIS A 82 9.88 13.32 -4.26
CA HIS A 82 9.86 14.17 -5.44
C HIS A 82 11.12 15.04 -5.50
N ARG A 83 11.55 15.57 -4.35
CA ARG A 83 12.77 16.36 -4.25
C ARG A 83 13.99 15.52 -4.63
N GLU A 84 14.06 14.30 -4.14
CA GLU A 84 15.16 13.39 -4.45
C GLU A 84 15.15 13.00 -5.92
N TRP A 85 13.97 12.76 -6.50
CA TRP A 85 13.84 12.45 -7.91
C TRP A 85 14.33 13.60 -8.76
N ARG A 86 13.98 14.84 -8.39
CA ARG A 86 14.43 16.04 -9.12
C ARG A 86 15.95 16.20 -9.02
N ARG A 87 16.52 15.94 -7.84
CA ARG A 87 17.96 16.00 -7.64
C ARG A 87 18.69 15.03 -8.58
N LEU A 88 18.22 13.80 -8.64
CA LEU A 88 18.83 12.78 -9.50
C LEU A 88 18.67 13.16 -10.98
N ASN A 89 17.52 13.69 -11.34
CA ASN A 89 17.25 14.08 -12.71
C ASN A 89 18.12 15.26 -13.14
N THR A 90 18.44 16.16 -12.23
CA THR A 90 19.31 17.29 -12.48
C THR A 90 20.76 16.84 -12.71
N LEU A 91 21.15 15.78 -12.03
CA LEU A 91 22.52 15.24 -12.18
C LEU A 91 22.70 14.46 -13.49
N ALA A 92 21.59 13.98 -14.06
CA ALA A 92 21.65 13.28 -15.33
C ALA A 92 21.72 14.26 -16.47
#